data_101ca69bf47136cc24fa08cb3107060e
#
_entry.id   101ca69bf47136cc24fa08cb3107060e
#
_cell.length_a   1.000
_cell.length_b   1.000
_cell.length_c   1.000
_cell.angle_alpha   90.00
_cell.angle_beta   90.00
_cell.angle_gamma   90.00
#
_symmetry.space_group_name_H-M   'P 1'
#
loop_
_entity.id
_entity.type
_entity.pdbx_description
1 polymer ?
#
loop_
_entity_poly.entity_id
_entity_poly.type
_entity_poly.pdbx_seq_one_letter_code
_entity_poly.pdbx_strand_id
1 'polypeptide(L)'
;MINTKILDGSYTLRTALAGDAAGMEFVQATCFPTLHASELMNRDHFSNHIKLFSEGQLVVEKDGQIVGAASTLRCFFPEHEHTFMESCDNLWITRAHKPDGDWMYGFDMGVLPEHRGLGLSKELYKARHQVCKALGLTAQIIAGMTIGYGKVKDTMTIEEYCERLGRNEFTDPTITPQIRAGFRWIKPMYNYINDPESGNASILMYYPVDEKFFIGQ
;
A
#
# COMPACT_ATOMS: atom_id res chain seq x y z
N MET A 1 -1.08 -12.27 15.10
CA MET A 1 0.18 -12.29 14.32
C MET A 1 0.02 -13.26 13.16
N ILE A 2 0.44 -12.86 11.96
CA ILE A 2 0.45 -13.72 10.76
C ILE A 2 1.79 -14.46 10.69
N ASN A 3 1.76 -15.73 10.31
CA ASN A 3 2.95 -16.51 9.95
C ASN A 3 2.48 -17.69 9.09
N THR A 4 2.61 -17.57 7.78
CA THR A 4 2.03 -18.50 6.81
C THR A 4 3.04 -18.80 5.71
N LYS A 5 3.24 -20.09 5.40
CA LYS A 5 3.95 -20.52 4.20
C LYS A 5 3.07 -20.30 2.97
N ILE A 6 3.63 -19.73 1.93
CA ILE A 6 2.96 -19.46 0.65
C ILE A 6 3.79 -19.98 -0.52
N LEU A 7 3.19 -20.11 -1.70
CA LEU A 7 3.85 -20.60 -2.92
C LEU A 7 4.60 -21.92 -2.67
N ASP A 8 3.85 -22.98 -2.32
CA ASP A 8 4.35 -24.34 -2.04
C ASP A 8 5.47 -24.38 -0.95
N GLY A 9 5.40 -23.42 -0.02
CA GLY A 9 6.36 -23.34 1.09
C GLY A 9 7.64 -22.58 0.80
N SER A 10 7.83 -22.11 -0.44
CA SER A 10 9.06 -21.41 -0.86
C SER A 10 9.22 -20.03 -0.22
N TYR A 11 8.14 -19.43 0.24
CA TYR A 11 8.12 -18.11 0.89
C TYR A 11 7.40 -18.19 2.23
N THR A 12 7.77 -17.30 3.15
CA THR A 12 7.04 -17.08 4.40
C THR A 12 6.48 -15.67 4.41
N LEU A 13 5.15 -15.54 4.50
CA LEU A 13 4.48 -14.27 4.76
C LEU A 13 4.21 -14.18 6.26
N ARG A 14 4.67 -13.14 6.92
CA ARG A 14 4.55 -12.97 8.35
C ARG A 14 4.47 -11.51 8.79
N THR A 15 4.01 -11.32 10.02
CA THR A 15 4.14 -10.04 10.73
C THR A 15 5.63 -9.69 10.87
N ALA A 16 5.97 -8.43 10.65
CA ALA A 16 7.33 -7.94 10.77
C ALA A 16 7.82 -7.98 12.23
N LEU A 17 9.09 -8.27 12.41
CA LEU A 17 9.82 -8.24 13.68
C LEU A 17 10.78 -7.04 13.70
N ALA A 18 11.24 -6.65 14.87
CA ALA A 18 12.14 -5.51 15.03
C ALA A 18 13.41 -5.59 14.15
N GLY A 19 13.90 -6.80 13.87
CA GLY A 19 15.08 -7.02 13.02
C GLY A 19 14.82 -6.82 11.53
N ASP A 20 13.57 -6.72 11.08
CA ASP A 20 13.24 -6.65 9.65
C ASP A 20 13.32 -5.23 9.07
N ALA A 21 13.42 -4.21 9.91
CA ALA A 21 13.35 -2.82 9.49
C ALA A 21 14.35 -2.45 8.38
N ALA A 22 15.57 -2.98 8.41
CA ALA A 22 16.57 -2.76 7.36
C ALA A 22 16.19 -3.48 6.04
N GLY A 23 15.58 -4.66 6.12
CA GLY A 23 15.06 -5.38 4.94
C GLY A 23 13.87 -4.65 4.32
N MET A 24 12.98 -4.07 5.14
CA MET A 24 11.86 -3.25 4.66
C MET A 24 12.34 -1.98 3.96
N GLU A 25 13.33 -1.27 4.52
CA GLU A 25 14.01 -0.13 3.87
C GLU A 25 14.57 -0.51 2.51
N PHE A 26 15.31 -1.62 2.43
CA PHE A 26 15.87 -2.11 1.18
C PHE A 26 14.80 -2.41 0.14
N VAL A 27 13.71 -3.07 0.52
CA VAL A 27 12.57 -3.37 -0.37
C VAL A 27 11.98 -2.08 -0.91
N GLN A 28 11.68 -1.10 -0.05
CA GLN A 28 11.08 0.16 -0.49
C GLN A 28 12.01 0.92 -1.45
N ALA A 29 13.27 1.15 -1.07
CA ALA A 29 14.21 1.88 -1.90
C ALA A 29 14.41 1.24 -3.28
N THR A 30 14.39 -0.12 -3.35
CA THR A 30 14.50 -0.86 -4.60
C THR A 30 13.23 -0.80 -5.44
N CYS A 31 12.05 -0.81 -4.79
CA CYS A 31 10.76 -0.85 -5.48
C CYS A 31 10.30 0.50 -6.02
N PHE A 32 10.77 1.61 -5.45
CA PHE A 32 10.34 2.97 -5.79
C PHE A 32 11.53 3.86 -6.20
N PRO A 33 12.23 3.54 -7.30
CA PRO A 33 13.47 4.22 -7.70
C PRO A 33 13.25 5.67 -8.17
N THR A 34 12.02 6.05 -8.50
CA THR A 34 11.64 7.39 -8.99
C THR A 34 11.00 8.27 -7.92
N LEU A 35 10.69 7.67 -6.75
CA LEU A 35 10.12 8.40 -5.62
C LEU A 35 11.13 9.42 -5.08
N HIS A 36 10.65 10.62 -4.78
CA HIS A 36 11.51 11.66 -4.22
C HIS A 36 12.14 11.20 -2.90
N ALA A 37 13.43 11.52 -2.71
CA ALA A 37 14.21 11.04 -1.57
C ALA A 37 13.61 11.39 -0.19
N SER A 38 12.89 12.53 -0.10
CA SER A 38 12.22 12.92 1.16
C SER A 38 11.02 12.04 1.52
N GLU A 39 10.52 11.24 0.59
CA GLU A 39 9.38 10.34 0.75
C GLU A 39 9.80 8.88 0.88
N LEU A 40 11.12 8.59 0.84
CA LEU A 40 11.67 7.27 1.13
C LEU A 40 11.84 7.08 2.65
N MET A 41 11.30 5.97 3.13
CA MET A 41 11.43 5.57 4.54
C MET A 41 12.78 4.87 4.77
N ASN A 42 13.40 5.16 5.89
CA ASN A 42 14.59 4.47 6.38
C ASN A 42 14.22 3.46 7.48
N ARG A 43 15.22 2.68 7.93
CA ARG A 43 15.03 1.66 8.98
C ARG A 43 14.46 2.20 10.29
N ASP A 44 14.71 3.47 10.62
CA ASP A 44 14.22 4.05 11.88
C ASP A 44 12.71 4.30 11.79
N HIS A 45 12.22 4.73 10.61
CA HIS A 45 10.79 4.81 10.31
C HIS A 45 10.14 3.44 10.46
N PHE A 46 10.66 2.41 9.77
CA PHE A 46 10.10 1.05 9.85
C PHE A 46 10.17 0.46 11.26
N SER A 47 11.25 0.73 12.02
CA SER A 47 11.35 0.32 13.42
C SER A 47 10.24 0.95 14.28
N ASN A 48 9.94 2.24 14.04
CA ASN A 48 8.85 2.93 14.71
C ASN A 48 7.47 2.37 14.30
N HIS A 49 7.26 2.05 13.02
CA HIS A 49 6.01 1.43 12.54
C HIS A 49 5.76 0.09 13.22
N ILE A 50 6.79 -0.78 13.27
CA ILE A 50 6.71 -2.08 13.94
C ILE A 50 6.38 -1.92 15.43
N LYS A 51 6.97 -0.92 16.09
CA LYS A 51 6.72 -0.64 17.51
C LYS A 51 5.30 -0.13 17.76
N LEU A 52 4.76 0.74 16.89
CA LEU A 52 3.47 1.38 17.09
C LEU A 52 2.29 0.48 16.69
N PHE A 53 2.43 -0.27 15.59
CA PHE A 53 1.38 -1.11 15.04
C PHE A 53 1.96 -2.33 14.34
N SER A 54 2.47 -3.28 15.14
CA SER A 54 3.14 -4.49 14.63
C SER A 54 2.24 -5.35 13.75
N GLU A 55 0.96 -5.48 14.09
CA GLU A 55 -0.01 -6.31 13.36
C GLU A 55 -0.19 -5.86 11.91
N GLY A 56 -0.02 -4.58 11.66
CA GLY A 56 -0.16 -3.96 10.34
C GLY A 56 1.12 -3.93 9.50
N GLN A 57 2.26 -4.36 10.06
CA GLN A 57 3.53 -4.42 9.34
C GLN A 57 3.80 -5.85 8.90
N LEU A 58 3.85 -6.08 7.59
CA LEU A 58 3.96 -7.42 7.01
C LEU A 58 5.19 -7.53 6.15
N VAL A 59 5.82 -8.70 6.16
CA VAL A 59 6.96 -9.02 5.31
C VAL A 59 6.76 -10.36 4.62
N VAL A 60 7.35 -10.49 3.44
CA VAL A 60 7.57 -11.77 2.75
C VAL A 60 9.05 -12.07 2.81
N GLU A 61 9.37 -13.23 3.36
CA GLU A 61 10.72 -13.73 3.54
C GLU A 61 10.98 -14.92 2.61
N LYS A 62 12.16 -14.96 2.02
CA LYS A 62 12.71 -16.11 1.31
C LYS A 62 14.17 -16.31 1.69
N ASP A 63 14.54 -17.52 2.10
CA ASP A 63 15.93 -17.92 2.45
C ASP A 63 16.60 -16.93 3.44
N GLY A 64 15.83 -16.42 4.43
CA GLY A 64 16.29 -15.46 5.43
C GLY A 64 16.36 -14.00 4.96
N GLN A 65 15.94 -13.69 3.74
CA GLN A 65 15.92 -12.33 3.21
C GLN A 65 14.48 -11.80 3.09
N ILE A 66 14.29 -10.52 3.38
CA ILE A 66 13.02 -9.83 3.14
C ILE A 66 12.96 -9.46 1.66
N VAL A 67 12.00 -10.03 0.93
CA VAL A 67 11.79 -9.85 -0.50
C VAL A 67 10.50 -9.10 -0.85
N GLY A 68 9.66 -8.87 0.14
CA GLY A 68 8.48 -8.03 0.04
C GLY A 68 8.11 -7.45 1.39
N ALA A 69 7.51 -6.28 1.39
CA ALA A 69 7.07 -5.59 2.60
C ALA A 69 5.76 -4.84 2.36
N ALA A 70 4.98 -4.65 3.40
CA ALA A 70 3.79 -3.81 3.39
C ALA A 70 3.61 -3.14 4.75
N SER A 71 3.38 -1.82 4.73
CA SER A 71 3.19 -1.00 5.92
C SER A 71 1.81 -0.37 5.96
N THR A 72 1.22 -0.38 7.14
CA THR A 72 -0.12 0.17 7.38
C THR A 72 -0.19 0.92 8.71
N LEU A 73 -1.23 1.68 8.87
CA LEU A 73 -1.64 2.29 10.14
C LEU A 73 -3.15 2.18 10.31
N ARG A 74 -3.66 2.33 11.54
CA ARG A 74 -5.10 2.52 11.77
C ARG A 74 -5.42 4.00 11.72
N CYS A 75 -6.59 4.34 11.16
CA CYS A 75 -7.07 5.71 11.07
C CYS A 75 -8.60 5.74 11.13
N PHE A 76 -9.16 6.93 11.20
CA PHE A 76 -10.52 7.19 10.78
C PHE A 76 -10.55 7.43 9.27
N PHE A 77 -11.71 7.30 8.63
CA PHE A 77 -11.84 7.56 7.20
C PHE A 77 -11.36 8.99 6.87
N PRO A 78 -10.45 9.18 5.89
CA PRO A 78 -9.94 10.49 5.54
C PRO A 78 -10.98 11.27 4.71
N GLU A 79 -11.73 12.15 5.35
CA GLU A 79 -12.77 12.96 4.71
C GLU A 79 -12.19 14.06 3.82
N HIS A 80 -10.96 14.52 4.12
CA HIS A 80 -10.30 15.61 3.41
C HIS A 80 -9.21 15.11 2.47
N GLU A 81 -8.85 15.94 1.50
CA GLU A 81 -7.69 15.70 0.68
C GLU A 81 -6.41 15.79 1.52
N HIS A 82 -5.47 14.93 1.22
CA HIS A 82 -4.21 14.83 1.93
C HIS A 82 -3.13 14.30 0.99
N THR A 83 -1.88 14.59 1.31
CA THR A 83 -0.70 14.06 0.63
C THR A 83 -0.22 12.77 1.27
N PHE A 84 0.71 12.07 0.60
CA PHE A 84 1.39 10.91 1.17
C PHE A 84 2.04 11.24 2.51
N MET A 85 2.76 12.35 2.59
CA MET A 85 3.45 12.77 3.81
C MET A 85 2.48 13.07 4.96
N GLU A 86 1.33 13.66 4.68
CA GLU A 86 0.28 13.89 5.70
C GLU A 86 -0.36 12.59 6.14
N SER A 87 -0.62 11.65 5.22
CA SER A 87 -1.25 10.36 5.53
C SER A 87 -0.44 9.51 6.51
N CYS A 88 0.89 9.65 6.48
CA CYS A 88 1.81 8.86 7.32
C CYS A 88 2.61 9.70 8.33
N ASP A 89 2.18 10.94 8.63
CA ASP A 89 2.85 11.84 9.60
C ASP A 89 4.34 12.01 9.30
N ASN A 90 4.64 12.44 8.07
CA ASN A 90 6.02 12.60 7.58
C ASN A 90 6.85 11.33 7.79
N LEU A 91 6.30 10.18 7.39
CA LEU A 91 6.89 8.83 7.43
C LEU A 91 6.94 8.18 8.83
N TRP A 92 6.63 8.89 9.91
CA TRP A 92 6.75 8.36 11.27
C TRP A 92 5.51 7.64 11.79
N ILE A 93 4.35 7.87 11.21
CA ILE A 93 3.01 7.40 11.64
C ILE A 93 2.61 7.71 13.09
N THR A 94 3.44 8.38 13.86
CA THR A 94 3.26 8.56 15.31
C THR A 94 1.96 9.29 15.64
N ARG A 95 1.61 10.32 14.86
CA ARG A 95 0.37 11.09 15.03
C ARG A 95 -0.76 10.61 14.10
N ALA A 96 -0.39 9.99 12.96
CA ALA A 96 -1.35 9.46 12.00
C ALA A 96 -2.00 8.16 12.48
N HIS A 97 -1.24 7.29 13.16
CA HIS A 97 -1.79 6.05 13.72
C HIS A 97 -2.76 6.34 14.87
N LYS A 98 -4.01 5.89 14.72
CA LYS A 98 -5.09 5.99 15.71
C LYS A 98 -5.44 4.58 16.20
N PRO A 99 -5.04 4.18 17.42
CA PRO A 99 -5.31 2.83 17.92
C PRO A 99 -6.80 2.47 17.99
N ASP A 100 -7.67 3.46 18.08
CA ASP A 100 -9.14 3.37 18.07
C ASP A 100 -9.78 3.62 16.69
N GLY A 101 -8.95 3.92 15.66
CA GLY A 101 -9.43 4.09 14.29
C GLY A 101 -10.09 2.81 13.75
N ASP A 102 -11.12 2.96 12.96
CA ASP A 102 -11.92 1.87 12.40
C ASP A 102 -11.58 1.51 10.93
N TRP A 103 -10.57 2.19 10.36
CA TRP A 103 -10.00 1.92 9.04
C TRP A 103 -8.52 1.54 9.13
N MET A 104 -8.04 0.80 8.13
CA MET A 104 -6.61 0.55 7.96
C MET A 104 -6.09 1.23 6.70
N TYR A 105 -5.20 2.20 6.85
CA TYR A 105 -4.55 2.87 5.74
C TYR A 105 -3.26 2.14 5.37
N GLY A 106 -3.19 1.65 4.13
CA GLY A 106 -1.98 1.08 3.57
C GLY A 106 -1.21 2.14 2.80
N PHE A 107 -0.04 2.52 3.31
CA PHE A 107 0.74 3.61 2.75
C PHE A 107 2.03 3.16 2.05
N ASP A 108 2.44 1.89 2.23
CA ASP A 108 3.59 1.31 1.54
C ASP A 108 3.36 -0.16 1.21
N MET A 109 3.80 -0.60 0.03
CA MET A 109 3.90 -2.00 -0.36
C MET A 109 4.83 -2.19 -1.54
N GLY A 110 5.85 -3.00 -1.37
CA GLY A 110 6.79 -3.39 -2.42
C GLY A 110 7.08 -4.88 -2.45
N VAL A 111 7.42 -5.38 -3.65
CA VAL A 111 7.99 -6.71 -3.88
C VAL A 111 9.19 -6.53 -4.79
N LEU A 112 10.34 -7.05 -4.39
CA LEU A 112 11.57 -6.93 -5.17
C LEU A 112 11.39 -7.42 -6.61
N PRO A 113 11.98 -6.75 -7.60
CA PRO A 113 11.77 -7.04 -9.03
C PRO A 113 11.89 -8.50 -9.40
N GLU A 114 12.91 -9.20 -8.88
CA GLU A 114 13.20 -10.61 -9.14
C GLU A 114 12.17 -11.58 -8.57
N HIS A 115 11.29 -11.11 -7.69
CA HIS A 115 10.20 -11.89 -7.07
C HIS A 115 8.81 -11.47 -7.55
N ARG A 116 8.73 -10.57 -8.55
CA ARG A 116 7.45 -10.14 -9.13
C ARG A 116 6.85 -11.22 -10.03
N GLY A 117 5.57 -11.07 -10.37
CA GLY A 117 4.86 -12.04 -11.22
C GLY A 117 4.42 -13.32 -10.52
N LEU A 118 4.86 -13.58 -9.29
CA LEU A 118 4.55 -14.78 -8.49
C LEU A 118 3.28 -14.63 -7.64
N GLY A 119 2.63 -13.46 -7.65
CA GLY A 119 1.42 -13.20 -6.85
C GLY A 119 1.68 -12.77 -5.40
N LEU A 120 2.93 -12.47 -5.00
CA LEU A 120 3.27 -12.08 -3.63
C LEU A 120 2.53 -10.84 -3.15
N SER A 121 2.31 -9.84 -4.01
CA SER A 121 1.50 -8.65 -3.67
C SER A 121 0.05 -9.01 -3.36
N LYS A 122 -0.53 -9.97 -4.10
CA LYS A 122 -1.88 -10.48 -3.82
C LYS A 122 -1.95 -11.13 -2.43
N GLU A 123 -0.94 -11.90 -2.06
CA GLU A 123 -0.89 -12.53 -0.73
C GLU A 123 -0.71 -11.46 0.39
N LEU A 124 0.10 -10.41 0.16
CA LEU A 124 0.19 -9.27 1.08
C LEU A 124 -1.16 -8.55 1.24
N TYR A 125 -1.90 -8.28 0.15
CA TYR A 125 -3.25 -7.69 0.24
C TYR A 125 -4.23 -8.56 1.03
N LYS A 126 -4.21 -9.88 0.80
CA LYS A 126 -5.05 -10.83 1.57
C LYS A 126 -4.69 -10.82 3.06
N ALA A 127 -3.39 -10.83 3.37
CA ALA A 127 -2.93 -10.80 4.75
C ALA A 127 -3.35 -9.51 5.47
N ARG A 128 -3.19 -8.34 4.82
CA ARG A 128 -3.71 -7.07 5.33
C ARG A 128 -5.23 -7.13 5.57
N HIS A 129 -5.98 -7.75 4.66
CA HIS A 129 -7.41 -7.93 4.81
C HIS A 129 -7.77 -8.84 5.98
N GLN A 130 -6.99 -9.89 6.24
CA GLN A 130 -7.13 -10.72 7.44
C GLN A 130 -6.87 -9.93 8.72
N VAL A 131 -5.88 -9.03 8.72
CA VAL A 131 -5.64 -8.12 9.86
C VAL A 131 -6.85 -7.20 10.08
N CYS A 132 -7.41 -6.61 9.02
CA CYS A 132 -8.64 -5.81 9.13
C CYS A 132 -9.77 -6.59 9.79
N LYS A 133 -10.03 -7.82 9.34
CA LYS A 133 -11.06 -8.70 9.91
C LYS A 133 -10.79 -9.03 11.38
N ALA A 134 -9.56 -9.38 11.72
CA ALA A 134 -9.19 -9.75 13.09
C ALA A 134 -9.31 -8.58 14.07
N LEU A 135 -9.12 -7.35 13.59
CA LEU A 135 -9.24 -6.11 14.38
C LEU A 135 -10.65 -5.50 14.35
N GLY A 136 -11.59 -6.12 13.62
CA GLY A 136 -12.97 -5.62 13.49
C GLY A 136 -13.06 -4.27 12.74
N LEU A 137 -12.15 -4.02 11.80
CA LEU A 137 -12.13 -2.76 11.04
C LEU A 137 -13.16 -2.79 9.90
N THR A 138 -13.60 -1.62 9.47
CA THR A 138 -14.56 -1.45 8.38
C THR A 138 -13.98 -1.86 7.02
N ALA A 139 -12.78 -1.36 6.71
CA ALA A 139 -12.10 -1.62 5.45
C ALA A 139 -10.61 -1.30 5.54
N GLN A 140 -9.86 -1.76 4.56
CA GLN A 140 -8.57 -1.14 4.23
C GLN A 140 -8.75 -0.08 3.15
N ILE A 141 -7.98 0.99 3.25
CA ILE A 141 -7.92 2.09 2.29
C ILE A 141 -6.47 2.26 1.82
N ILE A 142 -6.27 2.63 0.58
CA ILE A 142 -4.96 2.90 -0.03
C ILE A 142 -5.06 4.10 -0.95
N ALA A 143 -3.95 4.77 -1.17
CA ALA A 143 -3.75 5.66 -2.31
C ALA A 143 -2.81 4.97 -3.30
N GLY A 144 -3.38 4.32 -4.32
CA GLY A 144 -2.62 3.61 -5.34
C GLY A 144 -1.94 4.58 -6.29
N MET A 145 -0.61 4.48 -6.44
CA MET A 145 0.16 5.28 -7.40
C MET A 145 -0.23 4.92 -8.83
N THR A 146 -0.50 5.92 -9.66
CA THR A 146 -0.86 5.74 -11.08
C THR A 146 0.39 5.64 -11.95
N ILE A 147 1.16 4.55 -11.78
CA ILE A 147 2.42 4.33 -12.51
C ILE A 147 2.14 4.17 -14.01
N GLY A 148 2.45 5.10 -14.81
CA GLY A 148 2.12 5.15 -16.23
C GLY A 148 1.33 6.40 -16.59
N TYR A 149 0.66 7.04 -15.65
CA TYR A 149 -0.01 8.32 -15.89
C TYR A 149 0.99 9.42 -16.24
N GLY A 150 2.16 9.44 -15.61
CA GLY A 150 3.22 10.41 -15.92
C GLY A 150 3.62 10.47 -17.39
N LYS A 151 3.43 9.40 -18.17
CA LYS A 151 3.71 9.35 -19.62
C LYS A 151 2.63 10.00 -20.47
N VAL A 152 1.44 10.18 -19.94
CA VAL A 152 0.25 10.65 -20.70
C VAL A 152 -0.41 11.89 -20.10
N LYS A 153 0.06 12.38 -18.96
CA LYS A 153 -0.53 13.50 -18.22
C LYS A 153 -0.66 14.81 -19.03
N ASP A 154 0.18 14.99 -20.05
CA ASP A 154 0.13 16.17 -20.89
C ASP A 154 -0.97 16.08 -21.98
N THR A 155 -1.56 14.90 -22.17
CA THR A 155 -2.58 14.62 -23.21
C THR A 155 -3.85 13.99 -22.64
N MET A 156 -3.86 13.60 -21.38
CA MET A 156 -4.97 12.91 -20.73
C MET A 156 -5.08 13.38 -19.27
N THR A 157 -6.29 13.69 -18.81
CA THR A 157 -6.52 14.00 -17.40
C THR A 157 -6.46 12.73 -16.53
N ILE A 158 -6.28 12.88 -15.23
CA ILE A 158 -6.27 11.73 -14.34
C ILE A 158 -7.65 11.05 -14.29
N GLU A 159 -8.72 11.79 -14.39
CA GLU A 159 -10.09 11.26 -14.46
C GLU A 159 -10.26 10.37 -15.70
N GLU A 160 -9.87 10.88 -16.88
CA GLU A 160 -9.95 10.11 -18.13
C GLU A 160 -9.07 8.85 -18.04
N TYR A 161 -7.84 8.98 -17.50
CA TYR A 161 -6.95 7.83 -17.26
C TYR A 161 -7.65 6.76 -16.44
N CYS A 162 -8.31 7.17 -15.41
CA CYS A 162 -9.02 6.31 -14.49
C CYS A 162 -10.26 5.65 -15.09
N GLU A 163 -11.09 6.42 -15.83
CA GLU A 163 -12.25 5.88 -16.53
C GLU A 163 -11.85 4.81 -17.54
N ARG A 164 -10.78 5.07 -18.28
CA ARG A 164 -10.26 4.12 -19.28
C ARG A 164 -9.69 2.86 -18.64
N LEU A 165 -9.00 2.99 -17.50
CA LEU A 165 -8.60 1.84 -16.68
C LEU A 165 -9.82 1.02 -16.22
N GLY A 166 -10.86 1.69 -15.73
CA GLY A 166 -12.11 1.05 -15.29
C GLY A 166 -12.81 0.28 -16.43
N ARG A 167 -12.69 0.78 -17.68
CA ARG A 167 -13.20 0.10 -18.90
C ARG A 167 -12.25 -0.97 -19.44
N ASN A 168 -11.11 -1.25 -18.77
CA ASN A 168 -10.07 -2.18 -19.20
C ASN A 168 -9.46 -1.86 -20.58
N GLU A 169 -9.41 -0.59 -20.97
CA GLU A 169 -8.80 -0.16 -22.24
C GLU A 169 -7.27 -0.32 -22.23
N PHE A 170 -6.68 -0.26 -21.04
CA PHE A 170 -5.26 -0.56 -20.80
C PHE A 170 -5.06 -1.05 -19.36
N THR A 171 -3.81 -1.34 -18.98
CA THR A 171 -3.45 -1.77 -17.63
C THR A 171 -2.43 -0.82 -17.00
N ASP A 172 -2.54 -0.62 -15.71
CA ASP A 172 -1.56 0.09 -14.89
C ASP A 172 -0.83 -0.91 -13.98
N PRO A 173 0.50 -0.82 -13.82
CA PRO A 173 1.28 -1.78 -13.04
C PRO A 173 0.85 -1.88 -11.57
N THR A 174 0.31 -0.80 -11.00
CA THR A 174 -0.11 -0.72 -9.59
C THR A 174 -1.62 -0.85 -9.44
N ILE A 175 -2.38 -0.03 -10.16
CA ILE A 175 -3.84 0.05 -9.99
C ILE A 175 -4.54 -1.23 -10.47
N THR A 176 -4.13 -1.79 -11.60
CA THR A 176 -4.77 -3.00 -12.13
C THR A 176 -4.66 -4.20 -11.16
N PRO A 177 -3.51 -4.53 -10.55
CA PRO A 177 -3.42 -5.53 -9.49
C PRO A 177 -4.29 -5.22 -8.25
N GLN A 178 -4.43 -3.95 -7.87
CA GLN A 178 -5.26 -3.53 -6.74
C GLN A 178 -6.75 -3.77 -7.02
N ILE A 179 -7.24 -3.39 -8.19
CA ILE A 179 -8.62 -3.70 -8.62
C ILE A 179 -8.86 -5.22 -8.60
N ARG A 180 -7.94 -6.01 -9.15
CA ARG A 180 -8.02 -7.48 -9.14
C ARG A 180 -7.96 -8.10 -7.75
N ALA A 181 -7.35 -7.41 -6.79
CA ALA A 181 -7.33 -7.82 -5.38
C ALA A 181 -8.64 -7.53 -4.65
N GLY A 182 -9.56 -6.74 -5.23
CA GLY A 182 -10.87 -6.40 -4.67
C GLY A 182 -11.01 -4.95 -4.20
N PHE A 183 -10.00 -4.11 -4.45
CA PHE A 183 -10.13 -2.69 -4.15
C PHE A 183 -11.13 -2.01 -5.08
N ARG A 184 -11.96 -1.16 -4.50
CA ARG A 184 -12.96 -0.33 -5.16
C ARG A 184 -12.48 1.11 -5.19
N TRP A 185 -12.80 1.77 -6.25
CA TRP A 185 -12.48 3.17 -6.50
C TRP A 185 -13.26 4.14 -5.60
N ILE A 186 -12.60 5.26 -5.18
CA ILE A 186 -13.26 6.38 -4.51
C ILE A 186 -13.09 7.64 -5.37
N LYS A 187 -11.85 8.18 -5.49
CA LYS A 187 -11.56 9.41 -6.23
C LYS A 187 -10.08 9.48 -6.65
N PRO A 188 -9.74 10.26 -7.68
CA PRO A 188 -8.35 10.63 -7.94
C PRO A 188 -7.82 11.53 -6.81
N MET A 189 -6.51 11.49 -6.61
CA MET A 189 -5.76 12.32 -5.67
C MET A 189 -4.64 13.03 -6.43
N TYR A 190 -4.74 14.36 -6.48
CA TYR A 190 -3.76 15.21 -7.15
C TYR A 190 -2.61 15.55 -6.22
N ASN A 191 -1.38 15.60 -6.77
CA ASN A 191 -0.19 15.96 -6.01
C ASN A 191 -0.05 15.18 -4.69
N TYR A 192 -0.51 13.92 -4.72
CA TYR A 192 -0.51 13.06 -3.53
C TYR A 192 0.91 12.65 -3.13
N ILE A 193 1.75 12.34 -4.10
CA ILE A 193 3.09 11.78 -3.91
C ILE A 193 4.05 12.40 -4.93
N ASN A 194 5.29 12.62 -4.57
CA ASN A 194 6.28 13.23 -5.46
C ASN A 194 7.02 12.16 -6.28
N ASP A 195 6.36 11.72 -7.34
CA ASP A 195 6.87 10.69 -8.25
C ASP A 195 6.52 11.00 -9.71
N PRO A 196 7.52 11.20 -10.58
CA PRO A 196 7.29 11.54 -12.00
C PRO A 196 6.55 10.47 -12.80
N GLU A 197 6.78 9.17 -12.51
CA GLU A 197 6.14 8.07 -13.24
C GLU A 197 4.65 8.00 -12.99
N SER A 198 4.21 8.35 -11.79
CA SER A 198 2.79 8.47 -11.44
C SER A 198 2.17 9.81 -11.84
N GLY A 199 2.97 10.76 -12.36
CA GLY A 199 2.53 12.12 -12.62
C GLY A 199 2.15 12.87 -11.32
N ASN A 200 2.72 12.46 -10.19
CA ASN A 200 2.42 12.93 -8.83
C ASN A 200 0.98 12.62 -8.38
N ALA A 201 0.27 11.74 -9.09
CA ALA A 201 -1.12 11.40 -8.84
C ALA A 201 -1.26 9.99 -8.27
N SER A 202 -2.37 9.78 -7.58
CA SER A 202 -2.79 8.50 -7.03
C SER A 202 -4.29 8.33 -7.13
N ILE A 203 -4.78 7.15 -6.81
CA ILE A 203 -6.20 6.87 -6.70
C ILE A 203 -6.49 6.41 -5.28
N LEU A 204 -7.39 7.12 -4.60
CA LEU A 204 -7.94 6.66 -3.34
C LEU A 204 -8.87 5.48 -3.60
N MET A 205 -8.59 4.35 -2.96
CA MET A 205 -9.32 3.10 -3.14
C MET A 205 -9.57 2.44 -1.78
N TYR A 206 -10.62 1.64 -1.67
CA TYR A 206 -10.91 0.87 -0.45
C TYR A 206 -11.23 -0.59 -0.77
N TYR A 207 -10.95 -1.48 0.20
CA TYR A 207 -11.35 -2.87 0.17
C TYR A 207 -12.14 -3.17 1.46
N PRO A 208 -13.49 -3.31 1.37
CA PRO A 208 -14.34 -3.48 2.54
C PRO A 208 -14.18 -4.86 3.17
N VAL A 209 -14.33 -4.94 4.50
CA VAL A 209 -14.40 -6.21 5.22
C VAL A 209 -15.75 -6.90 4.98
N ASP A 210 -16.84 -6.15 5.03
CA ASP A 210 -18.15 -6.59 4.56
C ASP A 210 -18.32 -6.19 3.09
N GLU A 211 -18.47 -7.17 2.20
CA GLU A 211 -18.64 -6.94 0.76
C GLU A 211 -19.88 -6.10 0.41
N LYS A 212 -20.86 -6.02 1.30
CA LYS A 212 -22.06 -5.18 1.15
C LYS A 212 -21.82 -3.73 1.54
N PHE A 213 -20.69 -3.43 2.19
CA PHE A 213 -20.35 -2.05 2.55
C PHE A 213 -19.98 -1.25 1.30
N PHE A 214 -20.61 -0.08 1.15
CA PHE A 214 -20.29 0.92 0.13
C PHE A 214 -20.10 2.26 0.80
N ILE A 215 -19.03 2.97 0.40
CA ILE A 215 -18.88 4.39 0.73
C ILE A 215 -19.97 5.13 -0.04
N GLY A 216 -20.86 5.82 0.66
CA GLY A 216 -21.92 6.61 0.04
C GLY A 216 -21.33 7.68 -0.90
N GLN A 217 -21.93 7.79 -2.09
CA GLN A 217 -21.68 8.90 -3.01
C GLN A 217 -22.36 10.15 -2.52
#